data_f141eccf4d521d5c76e890508a4a66ee
#
_entry.id   f141eccf4d521d5c76e890508a4a66ee
#
_cell.length_a   1.000
_cell.length_b   1.000
_cell.length_c   1.000
_cell.angle_alpha   90.00
_cell.angle_beta   90.00
_cell.angle_gamma   90.00
#
_symmetry.space_group_name_H-M   'P 1'
#
loop_
_entity.id
_entity.type
_entity.pdbx_description
1 polymer ?
#
loop_
_entity_poly.entity_id
_entity_poly.type
_entity_poly.pdbx_seq_one_letter_code
_entity_poly.pdbx_strand_id
1 'polypeptide(L)'
;VATNKNQAVIDYIITCPTILNSPLYFNFINAKDDTNQFFTESTDTYTNQNYIDGSVGKLYTFTILTFKSAADIAVVKMPGYENENLSDMSDIQKLIEWIAEQNELRNFPDFGEDCVIDSISTTTEEPKFEGIDEQVSPPLAVYSTSIQIKYLDISKLIWR
;
A
#
# COMPACT_ATOMS: atom_id res chain seq x y z
N VAL A 1 25.84 2.13 4.73
CA VAL A 1 25.17 2.00 3.43
C VAL A 1 23.71 2.35 3.61
N ALA A 2 23.23 3.30 2.82
CA ALA A 2 21.82 3.69 2.88
C ALA A 2 20.92 2.54 2.39
N THR A 3 19.95 2.15 3.20
CA THR A 3 18.96 1.15 2.82
C THR A 3 18.00 1.76 1.80
N ASN A 4 17.74 1.04 0.71
CA ASN A 4 16.70 1.43 -0.25
C ASN A 4 15.33 1.14 0.37
N LYS A 5 14.66 2.18 0.85
CA LYS A 5 13.36 2.05 1.50
C LYS A 5 12.29 1.48 0.58
N ASN A 6 12.32 1.84 -0.70
CA ASN A 6 11.36 1.32 -1.67
C ASN A 6 11.50 -0.20 -1.81
N GLN A 7 12.74 -0.70 -1.90
CA GLN A 7 12.98 -2.14 -1.98
C GLN A 7 12.53 -2.85 -0.69
N ALA A 8 12.84 -2.27 0.46
CA ALA A 8 12.43 -2.83 1.75
C ALA A 8 10.90 -2.94 1.88
N VAL A 9 10.18 -1.92 1.43
CA VAL A 9 8.73 -1.93 1.46
C VAL A 9 8.14 -2.93 0.47
N ILE A 10 8.72 -3.04 -0.73
CA ILE A 10 8.29 -4.04 -1.71
C ILE A 10 8.50 -5.46 -1.16
N ASP A 11 9.66 -5.74 -0.61
CA ASP A 11 9.97 -7.05 0.00
C ASP A 11 9.01 -7.39 1.14
N TYR A 12 8.58 -6.40 1.87
CA TYR A 12 7.61 -6.55 2.95
C TYR A 12 6.19 -6.79 2.42
N ILE A 13 5.74 -5.99 1.45
CA ILE A 13 4.37 -6.05 0.92
C ILE A 13 4.11 -7.37 0.18
N ILE A 14 5.09 -7.92 -0.52
CA ILE A 14 4.90 -9.19 -1.22
C ILE A 14 4.69 -10.37 -0.27
N THR A 15 4.93 -10.21 1.02
CA THR A 15 4.59 -11.25 2.01
C THR A 15 3.11 -11.27 2.35
N CYS A 16 2.35 -10.26 1.96
CA CYS A 16 0.90 -10.23 2.16
C CYS A 16 0.21 -11.33 1.34
N PRO A 17 -0.63 -12.18 1.97
CA PRO A 17 -1.25 -13.30 1.26
C PRO A 17 -2.10 -12.91 0.06
N THR A 18 -2.69 -11.72 0.06
CA THR A 18 -3.52 -11.24 -1.06
C THR A 18 -2.70 -10.79 -2.26
N ILE A 19 -1.43 -10.43 -2.05
CA ILE A 19 -0.52 -9.95 -3.10
C ILE A 19 0.43 -11.06 -3.57
N LEU A 20 0.70 -12.04 -2.72
CA LEU A 20 1.72 -13.07 -2.93
C LEU A 20 1.60 -13.77 -4.29
N ASN A 21 0.38 -14.01 -4.77
CA ASN A 21 0.10 -14.73 -6.01
C ASN A 21 -0.24 -13.81 -7.19
N SER A 22 -0.18 -12.49 -7.00
CA SER A 22 -0.49 -11.51 -8.03
C SER A 22 0.75 -10.69 -8.38
N PRO A 23 0.98 -10.39 -9.68
CA PRO A 23 2.10 -9.54 -10.05
C PRO A 23 2.04 -8.16 -9.38
N LEU A 24 3.19 -7.68 -8.91
CA LEU A 24 3.35 -6.34 -8.36
C LEU A 24 4.37 -5.58 -9.22
N TYR A 25 3.94 -4.50 -9.85
CA TYR A 25 4.78 -3.65 -10.69
C TYR A 25 5.16 -2.37 -9.92
N PHE A 26 6.40 -1.95 -10.07
CA PHE A 26 6.92 -0.77 -9.38
C PHE A 26 6.93 0.44 -10.34
N ASN A 27 6.17 1.46 -9.99
CA ASN A 27 6.09 2.74 -10.74
C ASN A 27 5.87 2.56 -12.26
N PHE A 28 5.30 1.45 -12.67
CA PHE A 28 5.07 1.15 -14.07
C PHE A 28 3.63 0.72 -14.28
N ILE A 29 2.96 1.36 -15.22
CA ILE A 29 1.56 1.07 -15.50
C ILE A 29 1.48 -0.10 -16.47
N ASN A 30 1.03 -1.24 -15.96
CA ASN A 30 0.67 -2.40 -16.78
C ASN A 30 -0.72 -2.87 -16.36
N ALA A 31 -1.72 -2.17 -16.89
CA ALA A 31 -3.12 -2.41 -16.52
C ALA A 31 -3.63 -3.73 -17.09
N LYS A 32 -3.55 -4.78 -16.31
CA LYS A 32 -4.10 -6.10 -16.60
C LYS A 32 -4.94 -6.57 -15.44
N ASP A 33 -5.87 -7.48 -15.72
CA ASP A 33 -6.65 -8.12 -14.68
C ASP A 33 -5.76 -8.80 -13.64
N ASP A 34 -6.16 -8.68 -12.38
CA ASP A 34 -5.51 -9.29 -11.22
C ASP A 34 -4.03 -8.89 -11.07
N THR A 35 -3.71 -7.64 -11.37
CA THR A 35 -2.39 -7.07 -11.15
C THR A 35 -2.41 -5.97 -10.11
N ASN A 36 -1.27 -5.76 -9.46
CA ASN A 36 -1.06 -4.70 -8.49
C ASN A 36 0.08 -3.79 -8.96
N GLN A 37 -0.03 -2.52 -8.65
CA GLN A 37 1.02 -1.56 -8.93
C GLN A 37 1.36 -0.78 -7.69
N PHE A 38 2.65 -0.69 -7.41
CA PHE A 38 3.19 0.05 -6.29
C PHE A 38 3.68 1.40 -6.80
N PHE A 39 3.15 2.47 -6.23
CA PHE A 39 3.56 3.83 -6.53
C PHE A 39 4.13 4.49 -5.28
N THR A 40 5.32 5.05 -5.42
CA THR A 40 5.83 5.96 -4.41
C THR A 40 5.12 7.29 -4.55
N GLU A 41 4.60 7.79 -3.45
CA GLU A 41 4.09 9.16 -3.44
C GLU A 41 5.26 10.13 -3.36
N SER A 42 5.06 11.34 -3.88
CA SER A 42 6.10 12.34 -3.82
C SER A 42 6.40 12.67 -2.35
N THR A 43 7.68 12.78 -2.08
CA THR A 43 8.23 12.86 -0.73
C THR A 43 8.01 14.21 -0.03
N ASP A 44 7.17 15.06 -0.57
CA ASP A 44 6.92 16.39 -0.01
C ASP A 44 6.09 16.39 1.28
N THR A 45 5.65 15.22 1.73
CA THR A 45 4.90 15.05 2.99
C THR A 45 5.80 14.74 4.17
N TYR A 46 6.98 15.33 4.23
CA TYR A 46 7.78 15.26 5.43
C TYR A 46 7.14 16.07 6.55
N THR A 47 6.52 15.43 7.49
CA THR A 47 6.33 16.02 8.79
C THR A 47 7.66 15.89 9.53
N ASN A 48 8.58 16.79 9.27
CA ASN A 48 9.83 16.81 9.99
C ASN A 48 9.58 17.28 11.41
N GLN A 49 9.42 16.35 12.35
CA GLN A 49 9.51 16.66 13.75
C GLN A 49 10.95 16.46 14.18
N ASN A 50 11.62 17.57 14.43
CA ASN A 50 12.97 17.53 14.96
C ASN A 50 12.93 17.42 16.48
N TYR A 51 13.62 16.44 17.02
CA TYR A 51 13.71 16.24 18.47
C TYR A 51 15.07 16.77 18.97
N ILE A 52 15.11 17.08 20.27
CA ILE A 52 16.29 17.66 20.92
C ILE A 52 17.51 16.74 20.81
N ASP A 53 17.30 15.44 20.80
CA ASP A 53 18.38 14.44 20.72
C ASP A 53 18.97 14.28 19.31
N GLY A 54 18.47 15.02 18.34
CA GLY A 54 18.91 14.95 16.94
C GLY A 54 18.12 13.98 16.09
N SER A 55 17.18 13.23 16.65
CA SER A 55 16.32 12.37 15.86
C SER A 55 15.27 13.18 15.09
N VAL A 56 14.82 12.66 13.98
CA VAL A 56 13.83 13.30 13.09
C VAL A 56 12.70 12.33 12.80
N GLY A 57 11.47 12.73 13.14
CA GLY A 57 10.26 12.01 12.76
C GLY A 57 9.97 12.20 11.29
N LYS A 58 9.82 11.11 10.55
CA LYS A 58 9.57 11.11 9.11
C LYS A 58 8.37 10.23 8.76
N LEU A 59 7.83 10.49 7.57
CA LEU A 59 6.70 9.75 7.02
C LEU A 59 7.07 9.22 5.64
N TYR A 60 6.89 7.92 5.43
CA TYR A 60 6.99 7.30 4.13
C TYR A 60 5.60 6.89 3.67
N THR A 61 5.16 7.37 2.50
CA THR A 61 3.85 7.06 1.95
C THR A 61 3.96 6.40 0.59
N PHE A 62 3.06 5.47 0.33
CA PHE A 62 2.95 4.81 -0.95
C PHE A 62 1.52 4.37 -1.21
N THR A 63 1.20 4.12 -2.46
CA THR A 63 -0.14 3.68 -2.88
C THR A 63 -0.01 2.40 -3.70
N ILE A 64 -0.88 1.45 -3.41
CA ILE A 64 -1.04 0.24 -4.23
C ILE A 64 -2.32 0.39 -5.03
N LEU A 65 -2.19 0.38 -6.35
CA LEU A 65 -3.32 0.28 -7.26
C LEU A 65 -3.55 -1.18 -7.61
N THR A 66 -4.79 -1.62 -7.51
CA THR A 66 -5.19 -2.98 -7.86
C THR A 66 -6.17 -2.94 -9.03
N PHE A 67 -5.90 -3.72 -10.05
CA PHE A 67 -6.69 -3.80 -11.27
C PHE A 67 -7.45 -5.13 -11.29
N LYS A 68 -8.77 -5.06 -11.45
CA LYS A 68 -9.64 -6.22 -11.56
C LYS A 68 -10.54 -6.09 -12.78
N SER A 69 -10.87 -7.20 -13.43
CA SER A 69 -11.86 -7.17 -14.52
C SER A 69 -13.16 -6.54 -14.03
N ALA A 70 -13.63 -5.52 -14.76
CA ALA A 70 -14.91 -4.90 -14.46
C ALA A 70 -16.02 -5.83 -14.95
N ALA A 71 -16.72 -6.45 -14.01
CA ALA A 71 -17.95 -7.16 -14.31
C ALA A 71 -19.10 -6.16 -14.51
N ASP A 72 -20.33 -6.63 -14.68
CA ASP A 72 -21.49 -5.76 -14.78
C ASP A 72 -21.70 -5.00 -13.48
N ILE A 73 -21.08 -3.83 -13.39
CA ILE A 73 -21.07 -2.99 -12.19
C ILE A 73 -22.43 -2.32 -11.92
N ALA A 74 -23.33 -2.35 -12.89
CA ALA A 74 -24.68 -1.79 -12.74
C ALA A 74 -25.55 -2.66 -11.82
N VAL A 75 -25.21 -3.95 -11.67
CA VAL A 75 -25.99 -4.89 -10.85
C VAL A 75 -25.39 -4.98 -9.46
N VAL A 76 -25.99 -4.34 -8.48
CA VAL A 76 -25.57 -4.40 -7.08
C VAL A 76 -26.07 -5.66 -6.40
N LYS A 77 -27.34 -6.04 -6.66
CA LYS A 77 -27.94 -7.24 -6.07
C LYS A 77 -29.01 -7.80 -6.99
N MET A 78 -28.94 -9.09 -7.26
CA MET A 78 -29.93 -9.83 -8.04
C MET A 78 -29.94 -11.28 -7.55
N PRO A 79 -31.11 -11.94 -7.40
CA PRO A 79 -31.14 -13.35 -6.98
C PRO A 79 -30.32 -14.24 -7.92
N GLY A 80 -29.40 -15.04 -7.35
CA GLY A 80 -28.53 -15.94 -8.09
C GLY A 80 -27.36 -15.26 -8.82
N TYR A 81 -27.14 -13.97 -8.60
CA TYR A 81 -26.05 -13.20 -9.20
C TYR A 81 -25.19 -12.54 -8.12
N GLU A 82 -23.88 -12.69 -8.23
CA GLU A 82 -22.91 -12.00 -7.38
C GLU A 82 -22.26 -10.84 -8.12
N ASN A 83 -22.13 -9.70 -7.46
CA ASN A 83 -21.39 -8.57 -8.01
C ASN A 83 -19.89 -8.79 -7.77
N GLU A 84 -19.14 -9.03 -8.83
CA GLU A 84 -17.69 -9.29 -8.75
C GLU A 84 -16.91 -8.09 -8.16
N ASN A 85 -17.37 -6.86 -8.40
CA ASN A 85 -16.70 -5.68 -7.83
C ASN A 85 -16.78 -5.65 -6.31
N LEU A 86 -17.88 -6.10 -5.72
CA LEU A 86 -18.01 -6.22 -4.27
C LEU A 86 -17.07 -7.31 -3.73
N SER A 87 -16.94 -8.42 -4.44
CA SER A 87 -16.00 -9.50 -4.10
C SER A 87 -14.55 -9.00 -4.20
N ASP A 88 -14.22 -8.28 -5.26
CA ASP A 88 -12.87 -7.71 -5.46
C ASP A 88 -12.53 -6.73 -4.34
N MET A 89 -13.46 -5.85 -3.95
CA MET A 89 -13.25 -4.94 -2.83
C MET A 89 -13.03 -5.68 -1.52
N SER A 90 -13.76 -6.78 -1.31
CA SER A 90 -13.59 -7.62 -0.14
C SER A 90 -12.21 -8.26 -0.09
N ASP A 91 -11.68 -8.71 -1.23
CA ASP A 91 -10.33 -9.26 -1.32
C ASP A 91 -9.25 -8.21 -1.07
N ILE A 92 -9.45 -7.01 -1.60
CA ILE A 92 -8.53 -5.89 -1.39
C ILE A 92 -8.57 -5.42 0.08
N GLN A 93 -9.75 -5.47 0.72
CA GLN A 93 -9.90 -5.16 2.13
C GLN A 93 -8.98 -6.01 3.02
N LYS A 94 -8.68 -7.23 2.61
CA LYS A 94 -7.74 -8.10 3.33
C LYS A 94 -6.34 -7.52 3.42
N LEU A 95 -5.91 -6.73 2.44
CA LEU A 95 -4.63 -6.02 2.51
C LEU A 95 -4.65 -4.99 3.66
N ILE A 96 -5.74 -4.24 3.79
CA ILE A 96 -5.88 -3.25 4.85
C ILE A 96 -5.88 -3.94 6.23
N GLU A 97 -6.60 -5.03 6.36
CA GLU A 97 -6.65 -5.83 7.59
C GLU A 97 -5.27 -6.42 7.92
N TRP A 98 -4.55 -6.91 6.91
CA TRP A 98 -3.20 -7.41 7.09
C TRP A 98 -2.24 -6.33 7.58
N ILE A 99 -2.32 -5.12 7.02
CA ILE A 99 -1.51 -3.97 7.46
C ILE A 99 -1.80 -3.65 8.94
N ALA A 100 -3.07 -3.63 9.34
CA ALA A 100 -3.45 -3.39 10.73
C ALA A 100 -2.90 -4.48 11.66
N GLU A 101 -2.96 -5.74 11.25
CA GLU A 101 -2.39 -6.87 12.00
C GLU A 101 -0.88 -6.75 12.13
N GLN A 102 -0.16 -6.43 11.05
CA GLN A 102 1.29 -6.26 11.10
C GLN A 102 1.69 -5.10 12.03
N ASN A 103 0.90 -4.03 12.06
CA ASN A 103 1.14 -2.94 12.99
C ASN A 103 1.00 -3.39 14.45
N GLU A 104 -0.02 -4.17 14.78
CA GLU A 104 -0.20 -4.73 16.12
C GLU A 104 0.92 -5.69 16.52
N LEU A 105 1.36 -6.52 15.59
CA LEU A 105 2.47 -7.46 15.79
C LEU A 105 3.85 -6.78 15.77
N ARG A 106 3.89 -5.49 15.43
CA ARG A 106 5.12 -4.71 15.21
C ARG A 106 6.08 -5.37 14.22
N ASN A 107 5.52 -6.01 13.22
CA ASN A 107 6.26 -6.59 12.11
C ASN A 107 6.32 -5.57 10.97
N PHE A 108 7.47 -4.92 10.84
CA PHE A 108 7.67 -3.78 9.94
C PHE A 108 8.73 -4.09 8.87
N PRO A 109 8.71 -3.33 7.75
CA PRO A 109 9.82 -3.43 6.80
C PRO A 109 11.14 -3.00 7.42
N ASP A 110 12.24 -3.47 6.85
CA ASP A 110 13.58 -3.16 7.34
C ASP A 110 14.12 -1.90 6.66
N PHE A 111 14.07 -0.78 7.37
CA PHE A 111 14.61 0.50 6.90
C PHE A 111 16.08 0.71 7.28
N GLY A 112 16.73 -0.30 7.85
CA GLY A 112 18.13 -0.21 8.28
C GLY A 112 18.28 0.23 9.73
N GLU A 113 19.52 0.24 10.19
CA GLU A 113 19.86 0.53 11.59
C GLU A 113 19.61 1.98 12.00
N ASP A 114 19.58 2.90 11.03
CA ASP A 114 19.40 4.33 11.27
C ASP A 114 17.92 4.74 11.35
N CYS A 115 17.02 3.82 11.24
CA CYS A 115 15.57 4.09 11.25
C CYS A 115 14.86 3.17 12.25
N VAL A 116 13.98 3.75 13.03
CA VAL A 116 13.09 3.02 13.93
C VAL A 116 11.66 3.25 13.48
N ILE A 117 10.99 2.21 13.04
CA ILE A 117 9.60 2.33 12.59
C ILE A 117 8.69 2.38 13.81
N ASP A 118 7.86 3.41 13.85
CA ASP A 118 6.87 3.62 14.91
C ASP A 118 5.55 2.90 14.59
N SER A 119 5.04 3.11 13.38
CA SER A 119 3.76 2.52 12.98
C SER A 119 3.64 2.39 11.47
N ILE A 120 2.80 1.45 11.05
CA ILE A 120 2.33 1.33 9.68
C ILE A 120 0.80 1.36 9.69
N SER A 121 0.20 2.12 8.81
CA SER A 121 -1.26 2.24 8.74
C SER A 121 -1.72 2.57 7.34
N THR A 122 -2.99 2.28 7.07
CA THR A 122 -3.65 2.74 5.85
C THR A 122 -4.30 4.10 6.11
N THR A 123 -4.41 4.93 5.08
CA THR A 123 -5.03 6.25 5.19
C THR A 123 -6.55 6.17 5.22
N THR A 124 -7.11 5.05 4.77
CA THR A 124 -8.55 4.78 4.77
C THR A 124 -8.80 3.40 5.35
N GLU A 125 -10.00 3.19 5.90
CA GLU A 125 -10.40 1.88 6.43
C GLU A 125 -10.87 0.91 5.34
N GLU A 126 -11.15 1.43 4.15
CA GLU A 126 -11.62 0.65 3.01
C GLU A 126 -10.86 1.01 1.75
N PRO A 127 -10.75 0.08 0.78
CA PRO A 127 -10.15 0.40 -0.51
C PRO A 127 -10.97 1.47 -1.23
N LYS A 128 -10.28 2.37 -1.89
CA LYS A 128 -10.93 3.43 -2.65
C LYS A 128 -11.12 2.98 -4.09
N PHE A 129 -12.34 3.02 -4.59
CA PHE A 129 -12.63 2.81 -6.01
C PHE A 129 -12.26 4.07 -6.79
N GLU A 130 -11.30 3.95 -7.70
CA GLU A 130 -10.81 5.08 -8.50
C GLU A 130 -11.55 5.24 -9.83
N GLY A 131 -12.24 4.21 -10.30
CA GLY A 131 -12.98 4.23 -11.53
C GLY A 131 -12.71 3.02 -12.41
N ILE A 132 -13.12 3.12 -13.67
CA ILE A 132 -12.98 2.05 -14.64
C ILE A 132 -12.09 2.53 -15.78
N ASP A 133 -11.08 1.73 -16.10
CA ASP A 133 -10.26 1.96 -17.29
C ASP A 133 -10.93 1.29 -18.48
N GLU A 134 -11.58 2.11 -19.31
CA GLU A 134 -12.28 1.64 -20.51
C GLU A 134 -11.38 1.55 -21.74
N GLN A 135 -10.15 2.04 -21.65
CA GLN A 135 -9.19 2.00 -22.77
C GLN A 135 -8.61 0.61 -22.98
N VAL A 136 -8.78 -0.26 -22.00
CA VAL A 136 -8.37 -1.65 -22.04
C VAL A 136 -9.58 -2.53 -22.34
N SER A 137 -9.42 -3.59 -23.12
CA SER A 137 -10.50 -4.54 -23.41
C SER A 137 -10.12 -5.92 -22.85
N PRO A 138 -10.90 -6.48 -21.91
CA PRO A 138 -12.09 -5.93 -21.25
C PRO A 138 -11.76 -4.75 -20.29
N PRO A 139 -12.72 -3.88 -19.97
CA PRO A 139 -12.50 -2.79 -19.01
C PRO A 139 -12.04 -3.29 -17.65
N LEU A 140 -11.21 -2.50 -16.98
CA LEU A 140 -10.69 -2.84 -15.67
C LEU A 140 -11.20 -1.88 -14.60
N ALA A 141 -11.64 -2.42 -13.48
CA ALA A 141 -11.91 -1.65 -12.28
C ALA A 141 -10.58 -1.36 -11.56
N VAL A 142 -10.40 -0.13 -11.12
CA VAL A 142 -9.19 0.34 -10.46
C VAL A 142 -9.51 0.68 -9.01
N TYR A 143 -8.77 0.09 -8.08
CA TYR A 143 -8.87 0.36 -6.65
C TYR A 143 -7.54 0.85 -6.13
N SER A 144 -7.56 1.76 -5.16
CA SER A 144 -6.35 2.25 -4.52
C SER A 144 -6.37 2.02 -3.02
N THR A 145 -5.19 1.73 -2.48
CA THR A 145 -4.95 1.64 -1.05
C THR A 145 -3.69 2.43 -0.76
N SER A 146 -3.83 3.51 0.00
CA SER A 146 -2.68 4.33 0.40
C SER A 146 -2.23 3.94 1.80
N ILE A 147 -0.94 3.76 1.96
CA ILE A 147 -0.32 3.26 3.18
C ILE A 147 0.75 4.25 3.61
N GLN A 148 0.86 4.49 4.92
CA GLN A 148 1.88 5.36 5.48
C GLN A 148 2.66 4.63 6.56
N ILE A 149 3.95 4.89 6.60
CA ILE A 149 4.86 4.37 7.61
C ILE A 149 5.48 5.55 8.33
N LYS A 150 5.21 5.65 9.63
CA LYS A 150 5.84 6.65 10.49
C LYS A 150 7.11 6.05 11.08
N TYR A 151 8.21 6.74 10.91
CA TYR A 151 9.48 6.26 11.42
C TYR A 151 10.34 7.40 11.96
N LEU A 152 11.32 7.03 12.76
CA LEU A 152 12.26 7.94 13.37
C LEU A 152 13.63 7.72 12.71
N ASP A 153 14.19 8.77 12.14
CA ASP A 153 15.56 8.77 11.64
C ASP A 153 16.49 9.13 12.79
N ILE A 154 17.31 8.17 13.20
CA ILE A 154 18.25 8.31 14.32
C ILE A 154 19.70 8.46 13.86
N SER A 155 19.94 8.67 12.57
CA SER A 155 21.30 8.77 12.01
C SER A 155 22.09 9.94 12.59
N LYS A 156 21.40 10.97 13.08
CA LYS A 156 22.01 12.20 13.63
C LYS A 156 21.82 12.34 15.13
N LEU A 157 21.63 11.23 15.85
CA LEU A 157 21.57 11.27 17.31
C LEU A 157 22.84 11.87 17.90
N ILE A 158 22.66 12.77 18.90
CA ILE A 158 23.78 13.48 19.54
C ILE A 158 24.66 12.53 20.35
N TRP A 159 24.08 11.50 20.95
CA TRP A 159 24.79 10.51 21.77
C TRP A 159 24.88 9.12 21.16
N ARG A 160 24.89 9.06 19.92
CA ARG A 160 25.04 7.79 19.22
C ARG A 160 26.46 7.23 19.28
#